data_f8f3da37d0a0a2153bc048fdb2375068
#
_entry.id   f8f3da37d0a0a2153bc048fdb2375068
#
_cell.length_a   1.000
_cell.length_b   1.000
_cell.length_c   1.000
_cell.angle_alpha   90.00
_cell.angle_beta   90.00
_cell.angle_gamma   90.00
#
_symmetry.space_group_name_H-M   'P 1'
#
loop_
_entity.id
_entity.type
_entity.pdbx_description
1 polymer ?
#
loop_
_entity_poly.entity_id
_entity_poly.type
_entity_poly.pdbx_seq_one_letter_code
_entity_poly.pdbx_strand_id
1 'polypeptide(L)'
;MLTIAISACLLGKPCRYDGKSKECAPLSALKDNENIRLIPVCPEVQGGLSIPHAPSEIVWVDAQNEQGETIKERRVVNSEGADVTSAFEQGAQNALTRAQGAGAKLAILKAKSPSCGSKTVYDGTFTGKLVEGQGIAAQLFQENDITVIDETDAQEMLQTILAQAQPLPSLTLKKTWGHFKTITHHKVEVAKLCFKIGLVKQGLTHDLSKYSPTEFWRGARFYQGFRSPNAAEREYYGFTQAWLHHKGRNRHHFEYWLDLSEDPGTCMKPAPMPARYVAEMFCDRVAASKTYKGAAYKNTDPLEYYQRGKDKIIMHSLTRQSLEKLLVTLANEGEEAAVCEAKKLLKHKQ
;
A
#
# COMPACT_ATOMS: atom_id res chain seq x y z
N MET A 1 -11.10 1.66 -17.33
CA MET A 1 -10.22 0.55 -17.77
C MET A 1 -8.79 0.99 -17.50
N LEU A 2 -8.05 0.22 -16.71
CA LEU A 2 -6.64 0.47 -16.40
C LEU A 2 -5.76 -0.06 -17.53
N THR A 3 -4.95 0.80 -18.15
CA THR A 3 -4.03 0.40 -19.22
C THR A 3 -2.62 0.28 -18.67
N ILE A 4 -1.98 -0.87 -18.85
CA ILE A 4 -0.65 -1.20 -18.34
C ILE A 4 0.23 -1.65 -19.48
N ALA A 5 1.39 -1.01 -19.68
CA ALA A 5 2.45 -1.54 -20.54
C ALA A 5 3.15 -2.68 -19.77
N ILE A 6 3.45 -3.78 -20.45
CA ILE A 6 4.09 -4.94 -19.78
C ILE A 6 5.10 -5.59 -20.71
N SER A 7 6.24 -5.97 -20.16
CA SER A 7 7.24 -6.73 -20.92
C SER A 7 6.62 -8.01 -21.48
N ALA A 8 6.67 -8.19 -22.79
CA ALA A 8 5.99 -9.28 -23.49
C ALA A 8 6.46 -10.68 -23.03
N CYS A 9 7.72 -10.79 -22.62
CA CYS A 9 8.27 -12.03 -22.06
C CYS A 9 7.63 -12.44 -20.74
N LEU A 10 7.13 -11.48 -19.91
CA LEU A 10 6.39 -11.75 -18.66
C LEU A 10 4.99 -12.31 -18.93
N LEU A 11 4.48 -12.12 -20.14
CA LEU A 11 3.20 -12.69 -20.60
C LEU A 11 3.37 -14.04 -21.33
N GLY A 12 4.56 -14.64 -21.29
CA GLY A 12 4.85 -15.91 -21.93
C GLY A 12 5.29 -15.82 -23.39
N LYS A 13 5.48 -14.61 -23.97
CA LYS A 13 5.99 -14.47 -25.35
C LYS A 13 7.48 -14.79 -25.41
N PRO A 14 7.93 -15.63 -26.38
CA PRO A 14 9.35 -16.01 -26.54
C PRO A 14 10.12 -14.90 -27.27
N CYS A 15 10.30 -13.74 -26.62
CA CYS A 15 10.90 -12.54 -27.22
C CYS A 15 12.17 -12.06 -26.50
N ARG A 16 12.73 -12.88 -25.63
CA ARG A 16 14.02 -12.59 -24.97
C ARG A 16 15.19 -12.88 -25.92
N TYR A 17 16.34 -12.33 -25.57
CA TYR A 17 17.59 -12.54 -26.31
C TYR A 17 17.92 -14.04 -26.56
N ASP A 18 17.52 -14.93 -25.64
CA ASP A 18 17.74 -16.37 -25.71
C ASP A 18 16.58 -17.13 -26.42
N GLY A 19 15.66 -16.44 -27.03
CA GLY A 19 14.47 -17.01 -27.67
C GLY A 19 13.45 -17.60 -26.73
N LYS A 20 13.59 -17.40 -25.41
CA LYS A 20 12.68 -17.92 -24.38
C LYS A 20 11.71 -16.86 -23.88
N SER A 21 10.75 -17.28 -23.09
CA SER A 21 9.90 -16.41 -22.27
C SER A 21 10.35 -16.42 -20.81
N LYS A 22 9.79 -15.53 -20.02
CA LYS A 22 9.94 -15.55 -18.56
C LYS A 22 8.58 -15.25 -17.94
N GLU A 23 7.61 -16.12 -18.25
CA GLU A 23 6.25 -15.94 -17.76
C GLU A 23 6.21 -15.79 -16.24
N CYS A 24 5.44 -14.79 -15.78
CA CYS A 24 5.23 -14.49 -14.39
C CYS A 24 3.82 -14.93 -14.02
N ALA A 25 3.67 -16.15 -13.51
CA ALA A 25 2.38 -16.74 -13.18
C ALA A 25 1.47 -15.86 -12.28
N PRO A 26 1.97 -15.17 -11.23
CA PRO A 26 1.13 -14.27 -10.44
C PRO A 26 0.50 -13.13 -11.24
N LEU A 27 1.13 -12.68 -12.34
CA LEU A 27 0.59 -11.61 -13.20
C LEU A 27 -0.45 -12.13 -14.21
N SER A 28 -0.69 -13.43 -14.28
CA SER A 28 -1.73 -13.99 -15.16
C SER A 28 -3.13 -13.45 -14.79
N ALA A 29 -3.39 -13.17 -13.51
CA ALA A 29 -4.63 -12.54 -13.06
C ALA A 29 -4.92 -11.18 -13.71
N LEU A 30 -3.90 -10.48 -14.21
CA LEU A 30 -4.08 -9.23 -14.95
C LEU A 30 -4.62 -9.48 -16.37
N LYS A 31 -4.30 -10.62 -16.98
CA LYS A 31 -4.78 -10.99 -18.33
C LYS A 31 -6.29 -11.24 -18.35
N ASP A 32 -6.81 -11.82 -17.25
CA ASP A 32 -8.20 -12.26 -17.17
C ASP A 32 -9.15 -11.18 -16.64
N ASN A 33 -8.63 -10.00 -16.32
CA ASN A 33 -9.42 -8.90 -15.77
C ASN A 33 -9.95 -7.99 -16.89
N GLU A 34 -11.26 -7.99 -17.12
CA GLU A 34 -11.94 -7.20 -18.16
C GLU A 34 -11.71 -5.68 -18.04
N ASN A 35 -11.33 -5.19 -16.87
CA ASN A 35 -11.06 -3.78 -16.61
C ASN A 35 -9.58 -3.41 -16.80
N ILE A 36 -8.72 -4.38 -17.16
CA ILE A 36 -7.30 -4.16 -17.43
C ILE A 36 -7.00 -4.40 -18.90
N ARG A 37 -6.35 -3.43 -19.50
CA ARG A 37 -5.80 -3.54 -20.85
C ARG A 37 -4.29 -3.65 -20.78
N LEU A 38 -3.74 -4.83 -21.11
CA LEU A 38 -2.31 -5.05 -21.18
C LEU A 38 -1.78 -4.70 -22.57
N ILE A 39 -0.72 -3.90 -22.61
CA ILE A 39 -0.01 -3.51 -23.82
C ILE A 39 1.36 -4.20 -23.81
N PRO A 40 1.52 -5.34 -24.50
CA PRO A 40 2.79 -6.03 -24.55
C PRO A 40 3.84 -5.20 -25.27
N VAL A 41 5.00 -5.01 -24.66
CA VAL A 41 6.17 -4.33 -25.25
C VAL A 41 7.41 -5.23 -25.13
N CYS A 42 8.26 -5.19 -26.12
CA CYS A 42 9.61 -5.74 -26.08
C CYS A 42 10.52 -4.77 -26.81
N PRO A 43 11.19 -3.84 -26.10
CA PRO A 43 12.01 -2.82 -26.73
C PRO A 43 13.12 -3.41 -27.62
N GLU A 44 13.74 -4.52 -27.23
CA GLU A 44 14.77 -5.19 -27.99
C GLU A 44 14.26 -5.60 -29.40
N VAL A 45 13.11 -6.27 -29.45
CA VAL A 45 12.43 -6.66 -30.70
C VAL A 45 11.94 -5.44 -31.50
N GLN A 46 11.37 -4.45 -30.76
CA GLN A 46 10.87 -3.22 -31.43
C GLN A 46 11.98 -2.30 -31.94
N GLY A 47 13.22 -2.51 -31.50
CA GLY A 47 14.44 -1.89 -32.03
C GLY A 47 15.09 -2.67 -33.18
N GLY A 48 14.47 -3.77 -33.60
CA GLY A 48 14.94 -4.55 -34.75
C GLY A 48 15.95 -5.65 -34.42
N LEU A 49 16.20 -5.96 -33.14
CA LEU A 49 17.04 -7.08 -32.75
C LEU A 49 16.35 -8.41 -33.09
N SER A 50 17.11 -9.35 -33.65
CA SER A 50 16.62 -10.69 -33.97
C SER A 50 16.32 -11.53 -32.73
N ILE A 51 15.56 -12.59 -32.88
CA ILE A 51 15.34 -13.59 -31.83
C ILE A 51 15.84 -14.94 -32.35
N PRO A 52 16.87 -15.55 -31.75
CA PRO A 52 17.72 -15.06 -30.66
C PRO A 52 18.74 -13.99 -31.09
N HIS A 53 19.39 -13.33 -30.13
CA HIS A 53 20.54 -12.44 -30.32
C HIS A 53 21.51 -12.53 -29.14
N ALA A 54 22.71 -12.00 -29.31
CA ALA A 54 23.72 -11.99 -28.26
C ALA A 54 23.26 -11.18 -27.03
N PRO A 55 23.47 -11.67 -25.80
CA PRO A 55 23.15 -10.91 -24.59
C PRO A 55 23.91 -9.58 -24.59
N SER A 56 23.25 -8.55 -24.08
CA SER A 56 23.78 -7.19 -24.06
C SER A 56 23.79 -6.64 -22.64
N GLU A 57 24.74 -5.76 -22.32
CA GLU A 57 24.85 -5.06 -21.06
C GLU A 57 25.10 -3.57 -21.27
N ILE A 58 24.78 -2.75 -20.27
CA ILE A 58 25.05 -1.31 -20.27
C ILE A 58 26.50 -1.09 -19.84
N VAL A 59 27.26 -0.37 -20.64
CA VAL A 59 28.62 0.05 -20.34
C VAL A 59 28.73 1.57 -20.30
N TRP A 60 29.67 2.09 -19.52
CA TRP A 60 29.99 3.50 -19.48
C TRP A 60 31.34 3.73 -20.15
N VAL A 61 31.35 4.48 -21.23
CA VAL A 61 32.55 4.82 -22.00
C VAL A 61 32.91 6.28 -21.84
N ASP A 62 34.20 6.60 -21.93
CA ASP A 62 34.67 7.98 -21.99
C ASP A 62 34.40 8.52 -23.40
N ALA A 63 33.64 9.61 -23.48
CA ALA A 63 33.33 10.34 -24.68
C ALA A 63 33.68 11.84 -24.49
N GLN A 64 33.89 12.58 -25.59
CA GLN A 64 34.08 14.02 -25.54
C GLN A 64 32.76 14.72 -25.92
N ASN A 65 32.35 15.71 -25.11
CA ASN A 65 31.22 16.57 -25.47
C ASN A 65 31.67 17.60 -26.53
N GLU A 66 30.73 18.42 -26.99
CA GLU A 66 30.98 19.49 -27.99
C GLU A 66 31.99 20.54 -27.50
N GLN A 67 32.22 20.65 -26.20
CA GLN A 67 33.18 21.56 -25.56
C GLN A 67 34.56 20.89 -25.36
N GLY A 68 34.75 19.63 -25.76
CA GLY A 68 35.99 18.86 -25.61
C GLY A 68 36.23 18.32 -24.20
N GLU A 69 35.23 18.34 -23.31
CA GLU A 69 35.32 17.77 -21.96
C GLU A 69 35.04 16.27 -22.00
N THR A 70 35.78 15.48 -21.23
CA THR A 70 35.53 14.05 -21.07
C THR A 70 34.28 13.83 -20.23
N ILE A 71 33.29 13.19 -20.81
CA ILE A 71 32.04 12.79 -20.14
C ILE A 71 31.90 11.27 -20.17
N LYS A 72 31.14 10.72 -19.19
CA LYS A 72 30.74 9.31 -19.24
C LYS A 72 29.48 9.19 -20.06
N GLU A 73 29.58 8.50 -21.18
CA GLU A 73 28.47 8.18 -22.05
C GLU A 73 28.00 6.74 -21.81
N ARG A 74 26.69 6.57 -21.74
CA ARG A 74 26.07 5.26 -21.55
C ARG A 74 25.87 4.61 -22.91
N ARG A 75 26.40 3.41 -23.10
CA ARG A 75 26.23 2.58 -24.31
C ARG A 75 25.71 1.20 -23.95
N VAL A 76 25.12 0.52 -24.90
CA VAL A 76 24.72 -0.88 -24.81
C VAL A 76 25.60 -1.68 -25.75
N VAL A 77 26.37 -2.62 -25.20
CA VAL A 77 27.27 -3.48 -25.97
C VAL A 77 26.82 -4.93 -25.79
N ASN A 78 26.87 -5.71 -26.86
CA ASN A 78 26.57 -7.13 -26.77
C ASN A 78 27.82 -7.94 -26.39
N SER A 79 27.66 -9.22 -26.05
CA SER A 79 28.75 -10.11 -25.64
C SER A 79 29.78 -10.39 -26.75
N GLU A 80 29.50 -10.01 -27.98
CA GLU A 80 30.40 -10.10 -29.15
C GLU A 80 31.19 -8.79 -29.37
N GLY A 81 30.97 -7.79 -28.50
CA GLY A 81 31.64 -6.49 -28.57
C GLY A 81 31.00 -5.46 -29.52
N ALA A 82 29.85 -5.78 -30.11
CA ALA A 82 29.15 -4.84 -30.98
C ALA A 82 28.35 -3.82 -30.20
N ASP A 83 28.42 -2.54 -30.55
CA ASP A 83 27.59 -1.47 -30.05
C ASP A 83 26.16 -1.59 -30.64
N VAL A 84 25.19 -1.81 -29.79
CA VAL A 84 23.77 -1.94 -30.16
C VAL A 84 22.92 -0.84 -29.56
N THR A 85 23.52 0.24 -29.07
CA THR A 85 22.85 1.37 -28.40
C THR A 85 21.69 1.91 -29.22
N SER A 86 21.92 2.19 -30.50
CA SER A 86 20.88 2.75 -31.39
C SER A 86 19.65 1.84 -31.51
N ALA A 87 19.84 0.52 -31.54
CA ALA A 87 18.71 -0.42 -31.55
C ALA A 87 17.92 -0.38 -30.24
N PHE A 88 18.61 -0.28 -29.10
CA PHE A 88 17.95 -0.17 -27.78
C PHE A 88 17.18 1.14 -27.63
N GLU A 89 17.75 2.27 -28.08
CA GLU A 89 17.10 3.58 -28.03
C GLU A 89 15.87 3.63 -28.93
N GLN A 90 16.02 3.19 -30.20
CA GLN A 90 14.89 3.11 -31.13
C GLN A 90 13.77 2.20 -30.59
N GLY A 91 14.15 1.07 -30.01
CA GLY A 91 13.21 0.13 -29.43
C GLY A 91 12.50 0.69 -28.21
N ALA A 92 13.21 1.42 -27.36
CA ALA A 92 12.62 2.12 -26.22
C ALA A 92 11.62 3.19 -26.68
N GLN A 93 11.95 3.97 -27.71
CA GLN A 93 11.06 4.99 -28.27
C GLN A 93 9.80 4.37 -28.91
N ASN A 94 9.95 3.27 -29.64
CA ASN A 94 8.82 2.54 -30.22
C ASN A 94 7.89 1.96 -29.14
N ALA A 95 8.48 1.40 -28.07
CA ALA A 95 7.74 0.87 -26.93
C ALA A 95 6.99 1.98 -26.18
N LEU A 96 7.64 3.13 -25.95
CA LEU A 96 7.03 4.30 -25.32
C LEU A 96 5.85 4.82 -26.15
N THR A 97 6.05 5.04 -27.44
CA THR A 97 5.01 5.49 -28.39
C THR A 97 3.79 4.57 -28.33
N ARG A 98 4.01 3.26 -28.30
CA ARG A 98 2.94 2.27 -28.19
C ARG A 98 2.20 2.34 -26.83
N ALA A 99 2.95 2.50 -25.74
CA ALA A 99 2.38 2.62 -24.40
C ALA A 99 1.56 3.91 -24.23
N GLN A 100 2.12 5.05 -24.67
CA GLN A 100 1.44 6.35 -24.63
C GLN A 100 0.20 6.39 -25.53
N GLY A 101 0.30 5.88 -26.76
CA GLY A 101 -0.83 5.81 -27.69
C GLY A 101 -1.98 4.94 -27.17
N ALA A 102 -1.70 4.00 -26.26
CA ALA A 102 -2.70 3.21 -25.56
C ALA A 102 -3.21 3.86 -24.25
N GLY A 103 -2.59 4.95 -23.79
CA GLY A 103 -2.92 5.64 -22.55
C GLY A 103 -2.38 4.97 -21.30
N ALA A 104 -1.29 4.19 -21.38
CA ALA A 104 -0.67 3.56 -20.23
C ALA A 104 -0.03 4.61 -19.30
N LYS A 105 -0.26 4.46 -18.01
CA LYS A 105 0.36 5.25 -16.93
C LYS A 105 1.20 4.39 -15.97
N LEU A 106 1.16 3.08 -16.15
CA LEU A 106 1.93 2.09 -15.42
C LEU A 106 2.60 1.16 -16.42
N ALA A 107 3.86 0.82 -16.17
CA ALA A 107 4.60 -0.19 -16.90
C ALA A 107 5.16 -1.24 -15.94
N ILE A 108 4.92 -2.51 -16.23
CA ILE A 108 5.50 -3.66 -15.52
C ILE A 108 6.59 -4.23 -16.43
N LEU A 109 7.85 -3.94 -16.10
CA LEU A 109 8.97 -4.28 -16.95
C LEU A 109 9.83 -5.39 -16.34
N LYS A 110 10.54 -6.12 -17.19
CA LYS A 110 11.41 -7.23 -16.77
C LYS A 110 12.64 -6.71 -16.03
N ALA A 111 12.80 -7.11 -14.76
CA ALA A 111 13.95 -6.76 -13.94
C ALA A 111 15.30 -7.18 -14.56
N LYS A 112 16.36 -6.44 -14.24
CA LYS A 112 17.76 -6.68 -14.58
C LYS A 112 18.11 -6.61 -16.08
N SER A 113 17.16 -6.34 -16.97
CA SER A 113 17.43 -6.20 -18.41
C SER A 113 18.07 -4.85 -18.71
N PRO A 114 19.04 -4.75 -19.63
CA PRO A 114 19.60 -3.48 -20.10
C PRO A 114 18.56 -2.59 -20.79
N SER A 115 17.44 -3.17 -21.19
CA SER A 115 16.30 -2.45 -21.76
C SER A 115 15.26 -2.10 -20.70
N CYS A 116 14.82 -3.09 -19.92
CA CYS A 116 13.61 -3.06 -19.10
C CYS A 116 13.87 -2.89 -17.58
N GLY A 117 15.10 -3.08 -17.08
CA GLY A 117 15.41 -3.06 -15.65
C GLY A 117 15.05 -1.73 -15.01
N SER A 118 14.30 -1.75 -13.91
CA SER A 118 13.82 -0.53 -13.22
C SER A 118 14.70 -0.06 -12.08
N LYS A 119 15.45 -0.97 -11.45
CA LYS A 119 16.26 -0.71 -10.24
C LYS A 119 17.72 -1.11 -10.39
N THR A 120 17.96 -2.25 -11.02
CA THR A 120 19.30 -2.82 -11.18
C THR A 120 19.49 -3.35 -12.61
N VAL A 121 20.71 -3.24 -13.09
CA VAL A 121 21.17 -3.77 -14.39
C VAL A 121 22.51 -4.47 -14.21
N TYR A 122 22.93 -5.23 -15.21
CA TYR A 122 24.29 -5.79 -15.22
C TYR A 122 25.33 -4.70 -15.47
N ASP A 123 26.54 -4.87 -14.89
CA ASP A 123 27.58 -3.84 -14.79
C ASP A 123 28.46 -3.65 -16.08
N GLY A 124 28.12 -4.33 -17.15
CA GLY A 124 28.86 -4.24 -18.42
C GLY A 124 30.05 -5.19 -18.54
N THR A 125 30.30 -6.03 -17.54
CA THR A 125 31.44 -6.95 -17.52
C THR A 125 31.11 -8.36 -18.01
N PHE A 126 29.84 -8.66 -18.24
CA PHE A 126 29.32 -10.00 -18.60
C PHE A 126 29.66 -11.09 -17.56
N THR A 127 29.93 -10.70 -16.31
CA THR A 127 30.21 -11.62 -15.21
C THR A 127 28.99 -11.95 -14.36
N GLY A 128 27.81 -11.34 -14.68
CA GLY A 128 26.58 -11.50 -13.93
C GLY A 128 26.47 -10.60 -12.70
N LYS A 129 27.39 -9.66 -12.53
CA LYS A 129 27.34 -8.69 -11.42
C LYS A 129 26.31 -7.61 -11.70
N LEU A 130 25.51 -7.29 -10.68
CA LEU A 130 24.46 -6.27 -10.72
C LEU A 130 24.92 -4.97 -10.06
N VAL A 131 24.49 -3.86 -10.63
CA VAL A 131 24.67 -2.50 -10.10
C VAL A 131 23.34 -1.76 -10.10
N GLU A 132 23.21 -0.75 -9.26
CA GLU A 132 22.07 0.17 -9.33
C GLU A 132 22.08 0.88 -10.67
N GLY A 133 20.91 0.92 -11.31
CA GLY A 133 20.75 1.54 -12.61
C GLY A 133 19.48 1.11 -13.29
N GLN A 134 19.18 1.77 -14.40
CA GLN A 134 17.97 1.55 -15.18
C GLN A 134 18.31 1.18 -16.61
N GLY A 135 17.50 0.31 -17.19
CA GLY A 135 17.52 0.02 -18.61
C GLY A 135 17.01 1.21 -19.42
N ILE A 136 17.40 1.22 -20.70
CA ILE A 136 17.11 2.35 -21.63
C ILE A 136 15.61 2.64 -21.68
N ALA A 137 14.77 1.63 -21.87
CA ALA A 137 13.31 1.81 -21.93
C ALA A 137 12.69 2.15 -20.58
N ALA A 138 13.18 1.56 -19.48
CA ALA A 138 12.67 1.85 -18.16
C ALA A 138 12.86 3.33 -17.80
N GLN A 139 14.05 3.87 -18.04
CA GLN A 139 14.35 5.28 -17.83
C GLN A 139 13.48 6.17 -18.72
N LEU A 140 13.40 5.89 -20.02
CA LEU A 140 12.61 6.69 -20.97
C LEU A 140 11.11 6.73 -20.59
N PHE A 141 10.57 5.61 -20.10
CA PHE A 141 9.19 5.56 -19.63
C PHE A 141 8.97 6.47 -18.41
N GLN A 142 9.88 6.46 -17.44
CA GLN A 142 9.78 7.32 -16.25
C GLN A 142 9.92 8.81 -16.59
N GLU A 143 10.84 9.17 -17.48
CA GLU A 143 11.01 10.54 -17.99
C GLU A 143 9.76 11.07 -18.72
N ASN A 144 8.88 10.16 -19.14
CA ASN A 144 7.61 10.46 -19.81
C ASN A 144 6.37 10.18 -18.94
N ASP A 145 6.48 10.34 -17.62
CA ASP A 145 5.38 10.24 -16.65
C ASP A 145 4.66 8.87 -16.64
N ILE A 146 5.34 7.80 -17.03
CA ILE A 146 4.85 6.42 -16.86
C ILE A 146 5.56 5.80 -15.67
N THR A 147 4.80 5.46 -14.63
CA THR A 147 5.35 4.75 -13.47
C THR A 147 5.88 3.39 -13.89
N VAL A 148 7.14 3.08 -13.59
CA VAL A 148 7.77 1.80 -13.91
C VAL A 148 8.03 0.99 -12.66
N ILE A 149 7.56 -0.26 -12.66
CA ILE A 149 7.83 -1.26 -11.63
C ILE A 149 8.32 -2.54 -12.31
N ASP A 150 9.07 -3.37 -11.60
CA ASP A 150 9.44 -4.68 -12.10
C ASP A 150 8.41 -5.77 -11.71
N GLU A 151 8.62 -6.99 -12.21
CA GLU A 151 7.71 -8.11 -11.93
C GLU A 151 7.64 -8.49 -10.46
N THR A 152 8.68 -8.20 -9.66
CA THR A 152 8.69 -8.48 -8.22
C THR A 152 7.77 -7.51 -7.48
N ASP A 153 7.96 -6.20 -7.72
CA ASP A 153 7.08 -5.17 -7.16
C ASP A 153 5.62 -5.38 -7.60
N ALA A 154 5.43 -5.75 -8.88
CA ALA A 154 4.09 -5.99 -9.41
C ALA A 154 3.39 -7.17 -8.72
N GLN A 155 4.14 -8.21 -8.30
CA GLN A 155 3.58 -9.31 -7.51
C GLN A 155 3.15 -8.86 -6.12
N GLU A 156 3.98 -8.06 -5.43
CA GLU A 156 3.66 -7.51 -4.13
C GLU A 156 2.47 -6.54 -4.19
N MET A 157 2.37 -5.76 -5.27
CA MET A 157 1.33 -4.77 -5.50
C MET A 157 0.09 -5.33 -6.22
N LEU A 158 0.04 -6.62 -6.54
CA LEU A 158 -0.98 -7.21 -7.41
C LEU A 158 -2.41 -6.87 -6.96
N GLN A 159 -2.71 -6.99 -5.67
CA GLN A 159 -4.03 -6.68 -5.14
C GLN A 159 -4.38 -5.19 -5.32
N THR A 160 -3.42 -4.30 -5.16
CA THR A 160 -3.59 -2.86 -5.38
C THR A 160 -3.85 -2.55 -6.86
N ILE A 161 -3.12 -3.20 -7.77
CA ILE A 161 -3.30 -3.05 -9.23
C ILE A 161 -4.69 -3.54 -9.65
N LEU A 162 -5.10 -4.73 -9.19
CA LEU A 162 -6.42 -5.29 -9.45
C LEU A 162 -7.54 -4.41 -8.89
N ALA A 163 -7.35 -3.85 -7.71
CA ALA A 163 -8.31 -2.94 -7.11
C ALA A 163 -8.46 -1.63 -7.90
N GLN A 164 -7.37 -1.05 -8.40
CA GLN A 164 -7.42 0.15 -9.25
C GLN A 164 -8.16 -0.08 -10.58
N ALA A 165 -8.17 -1.31 -11.07
CA ALA A 165 -8.90 -1.68 -12.28
C ALA A 165 -10.41 -1.75 -12.09
N GLN A 166 -10.88 -1.95 -10.85
CA GLN A 166 -12.32 -2.02 -10.57
C GLN A 166 -12.95 -0.62 -10.63
N PRO A 167 -14.23 -0.51 -11.05
CA PRO A 167 -14.93 0.75 -10.96
C PRO A 167 -15.11 1.15 -9.51
N LEU A 168 -14.81 2.41 -9.18
CA LEU A 168 -15.00 2.93 -7.83
C LEU A 168 -16.45 2.71 -7.37
N PRO A 169 -16.68 2.21 -6.15
CA PRO A 169 -18.02 2.09 -5.61
C PRO A 169 -18.78 3.41 -5.71
N SER A 170 -20.02 3.37 -6.17
CA SER A 170 -20.83 4.58 -6.32
C SER A 170 -21.06 5.27 -4.99
N LEU A 171 -20.94 6.59 -4.98
CA LEU A 171 -21.34 7.44 -3.86
C LEU A 171 -22.84 7.79 -4.06
N THR A 172 -23.69 7.34 -3.14
CA THR A 172 -25.14 7.61 -3.18
C THR A 172 -25.59 8.35 -1.93
N LEU A 173 -26.67 9.10 -2.01
CA LEU A 173 -27.27 9.78 -0.86
C LEU A 173 -27.59 8.79 0.27
N LYS A 174 -28.08 7.59 -0.06
CA LYS A 174 -28.36 6.52 0.92
C LYS A 174 -27.10 6.11 1.67
N LYS A 175 -25.98 5.87 0.98
CA LYS A 175 -24.69 5.52 1.62
C LYS A 175 -24.16 6.68 2.46
N THR A 176 -24.20 7.90 1.93
CA THR A 176 -23.72 9.11 2.63
C THR A 176 -24.49 9.32 3.93
N TRP A 177 -25.83 9.24 3.87
CA TRP A 177 -26.67 9.38 5.05
C TRP A 177 -26.49 8.23 6.04
N GLY A 178 -26.39 6.99 5.55
CA GLY A 178 -26.11 5.81 6.38
C GLY A 178 -24.77 5.93 7.10
N HIS A 179 -23.72 6.33 6.38
CA HIS A 179 -22.40 6.57 6.97
C HIS A 179 -22.44 7.67 8.04
N PHE A 180 -23.05 8.81 7.74
CA PHE A 180 -23.21 9.91 8.71
C PHE A 180 -23.91 9.46 9.99
N LYS A 181 -25.03 8.73 9.87
CA LYS A 181 -25.75 8.18 11.04
C LYS A 181 -24.86 7.24 11.85
N THR A 182 -24.10 6.36 11.19
CA THR A 182 -23.26 5.37 11.85
C THR A 182 -22.14 6.03 12.66
N ILE A 183 -21.40 6.99 12.05
CA ILE A 183 -20.30 7.67 12.74
C ILE A 183 -20.81 8.56 13.87
N THR A 184 -21.97 9.19 13.70
CA THR A 184 -22.60 10.03 14.73
C THR A 184 -23.13 9.17 15.90
N HIS A 185 -23.78 8.05 15.62
CA HIS A 185 -24.21 7.10 16.65
C HIS A 185 -23.03 6.57 17.45
N HIS A 186 -21.97 6.11 16.75
CA HIS A 186 -20.73 5.67 17.39
C HIS A 186 -20.14 6.74 18.32
N LYS A 187 -20.01 7.99 17.83
CA LYS A 187 -19.52 9.12 18.62
C LYS A 187 -20.34 9.35 19.89
N VAL A 188 -21.67 9.26 19.79
CA VAL A 188 -22.56 9.41 20.94
C VAL A 188 -22.33 8.29 21.97
N GLU A 189 -22.19 7.04 21.52
CA GLU A 189 -21.92 5.92 22.42
C GLU A 189 -20.55 6.05 23.11
N VAL A 190 -19.50 6.50 22.40
CA VAL A 190 -18.20 6.81 23.01
C VAL A 190 -18.34 7.93 24.03
N ALA A 191 -19.04 9.02 23.70
CA ALA A 191 -19.23 10.15 24.61
C ALA A 191 -19.93 9.73 25.91
N LYS A 192 -20.97 8.90 25.83
CA LYS A 192 -21.68 8.36 27.02
C LYS A 192 -20.73 7.62 27.95
N LEU A 193 -19.89 6.74 27.39
CA LEU A 193 -18.92 5.99 28.20
C LEU A 193 -17.81 6.88 28.75
N CYS A 194 -17.25 7.78 27.91
CA CYS A 194 -16.25 8.74 28.36
C CYS A 194 -16.75 9.64 29.48
N PHE A 195 -17.99 10.08 29.42
CA PHE A 195 -18.59 10.89 30.49
C PHE A 195 -18.75 10.10 31.82
N LYS A 196 -19.16 8.82 31.72
CA LYS A 196 -19.23 7.94 32.89
C LYS A 196 -17.88 7.79 33.60
N ILE A 197 -16.77 7.78 32.89
CA ILE A 197 -15.42 7.65 33.46
C ILE A 197 -14.74 9.00 33.79
N GLY A 198 -15.36 10.13 33.42
CA GLY A 198 -14.84 11.48 33.70
C GLY A 198 -13.97 12.08 32.59
N LEU A 199 -13.94 11.48 31.39
CA LEU A 199 -13.20 11.97 30.21
C LEU A 199 -14.08 12.87 29.32
N VAL A 200 -14.59 14.00 29.90
CA VAL A 200 -15.54 14.88 29.21
C VAL A 200 -14.97 15.42 27.89
N LYS A 201 -13.73 15.95 27.91
CA LYS A 201 -13.08 16.51 26.73
C LYS A 201 -12.95 15.46 25.62
N GLN A 202 -12.44 14.28 25.94
CA GLN A 202 -12.27 13.19 24.96
C GLN A 202 -13.62 12.77 24.38
N GLY A 203 -14.65 12.60 25.20
CA GLY A 203 -15.99 12.26 24.71
C GLY A 203 -16.57 13.28 23.73
N LEU A 204 -16.34 14.56 23.95
CA LEU A 204 -16.79 15.63 23.04
C LEU A 204 -15.99 15.68 21.75
N THR A 205 -14.66 15.48 21.82
CA THR A 205 -13.75 15.63 20.69
C THR A 205 -13.42 14.33 19.98
N HIS A 206 -13.90 13.20 20.49
CA HIS A 206 -13.65 11.88 19.92
C HIS A 206 -14.00 11.84 18.43
N ASP A 207 -13.07 11.38 17.64
CA ASP A 207 -13.24 11.10 16.20
C ASP A 207 -13.84 12.25 15.37
N LEU A 208 -13.61 13.50 15.74
CA LEU A 208 -14.02 14.65 14.92
C LEU A 208 -13.40 14.58 13.51
N SER A 209 -12.25 13.94 13.36
CA SER A 209 -11.60 13.74 12.07
C SER A 209 -12.46 12.94 11.07
N LYS A 210 -13.36 12.06 11.55
CA LYS A 210 -14.29 11.30 10.70
C LYS A 210 -15.28 12.20 9.91
N TYR A 211 -15.47 13.44 10.34
CA TYR A 211 -16.28 14.42 9.62
C TYR A 211 -15.45 15.28 8.64
N SER A 212 -14.13 15.11 8.60
CA SER A 212 -13.28 15.76 7.60
C SER A 212 -13.58 15.23 6.19
N PRO A 213 -13.39 16.06 5.15
CA PRO A 213 -13.59 15.61 3.77
C PRO A 213 -12.82 14.33 3.43
N THR A 214 -11.58 14.21 3.95
CA THR A 214 -10.70 13.06 3.68
C THR A 214 -11.26 11.74 4.20
N GLU A 215 -11.82 11.72 5.40
CA GLU A 215 -12.37 10.49 6.00
C GLU A 215 -13.83 10.29 5.60
N PHE A 216 -14.63 11.37 5.64
CA PHE A 216 -16.08 11.29 5.44
C PHE A 216 -16.48 10.76 4.07
N TRP A 217 -15.96 11.36 2.99
CA TRP A 217 -16.35 10.97 1.63
C TRP A 217 -15.85 9.59 1.25
N ARG A 218 -14.67 9.20 1.76
CA ARG A 218 -14.18 7.84 1.58
C ARG A 218 -15.03 6.84 2.36
N GLY A 219 -15.29 7.13 3.63
CA GLY A 219 -16.17 6.31 4.45
C GLY A 219 -17.57 6.15 3.84
N ALA A 220 -18.17 7.23 3.33
CA ALA A 220 -19.46 7.19 2.65
C ALA A 220 -19.43 6.33 1.38
N ARG A 221 -18.36 6.42 0.57
CA ARG A 221 -18.21 5.64 -0.66
C ARG A 221 -18.16 4.13 -0.39
N PHE A 222 -17.39 3.73 0.62
CA PHE A 222 -17.19 2.33 0.99
C PHE A 222 -18.18 1.82 2.06
N TYR A 223 -19.19 2.63 2.42
CA TYR A 223 -20.21 2.27 3.39
C TYR A 223 -21.05 1.07 2.95
N GLN A 224 -21.17 0.07 3.81
CA GLN A 224 -21.94 -1.15 3.60
C GLN A 224 -23.02 -1.40 4.68
N GLY A 225 -22.96 -0.67 5.82
CA GLY A 225 -23.93 -0.75 6.90
C GLY A 225 -23.64 -1.78 8.00
N PHE A 226 -22.98 -2.89 7.66
CA PHE A 226 -22.75 -4.02 8.57
C PHE A 226 -21.30 -4.16 9.06
N ARG A 227 -20.37 -3.42 8.46
CA ARG A 227 -18.94 -3.40 8.84
C ARG A 227 -18.31 -2.04 8.60
N SER A 228 -17.09 -1.87 9.14
CA SER A 228 -16.32 -0.64 8.94
C SER A 228 -16.03 -0.38 7.45
N PRO A 229 -16.27 0.83 6.94
CA PRO A 229 -15.88 1.24 5.58
C PRO A 229 -14.38 1.06 5.29
N ASN A 230 -13.52 1.19 6.32
CA ASN A 230 -12.07 0.99 6.20
C ASN A 230 -11.72 -0.44 5.78
N ALA A 231 -12.51 -1.45 6.17
CA ALA A 231 -12.30 -2.81 5.72
C ALA A 231 -12.56 -2.96 4.22
N ALA A 232 -13.66 -2.39 3.73
CA ALA A 232 -14.00 -2.41 2.31
C ALA A 232 -13.02 -1.57 1.46
N GLU A 233 -12.54 -0.43 1.98
CA GLU A 233 -11.50 0.36 1.32
C GLU A 233 -10.18 -0.41 1.23
N ARG A 234 -9.80 -1.15 2.30
CA ARG A 234 -8.58 -1.98 2.31
C ARG A 234 -8.67 -3.15 1.35
N GLU A 235 -9.82 -3.79 1.23
CA GLU A 235 -10.06 -4.85 0.25
C GLU A 235 -9.94 -4.31 -1.18
N TYR A 236 -10.38 -3.07 -1.40
CA TYR A 236 -10.36 -2.43 -2.71
C TYR A 236 -8.95 -1.95 -3.12
N TYR A 237 -8.21 -1.29 -2.22
CA TYR A 237 -6.92 -0.65 -2.53
C TYR A 237 -5.69 -1.37 -1.96
N GLY A 238 -5.85 -2.44 -1.15
CA GLY A 238 -4.78 -3.03 -0.35
C GLY A 238 -4.43 -2.25 0.93
N PHE A 239 -4.87 -1.00 1.02
CA PHE A 239 -4.70 -0.13 2.19
C PHE A 239 -5.93 0.77 2.36
N THR A 240 -6.00 1.55 3.45
CA THR A 240 -7.07 2.50 3.65
C THR A 240 -6.52 3.88 3.98
N GLN A 241 -6.75 4.84 3.10
CA GLN A 241 -6.30 6.22 3.27
C GLN A 241 -7.08 6.93 4.38
N ALA A 242 -8.37 6.61 4.51
CA ALA A 242 -9.18 7.13 5.62
C ALA A 242 -8.59 6.73 6.97
N TRP A 243 -8.14 5.45 7.11
CA TRP A 243 -7.51 4.97 8.33
C TRP A 243 -6.14 5.59 8.59
N LEU A 244 -5.31 5.75 7.55
CA LEU A 244 -4.00 6.41 7.69
C LEU A 244 -4.15 7.86 8.20
N HIS A 245 -5.13 8.60 7.65
CA HIS A 245 -5.45 9.94 8.12
C HIS A 245 -5.98 9.91 9.56
N HIS A 246 -6.85 8.97 9.88
CA HIS A 246 -7.52 8.83 11.17
C HIS A 246 -6.53 8.51 12.31
N LYS A 247 -5.76 7.43 12.17
CA LYS A 247 -4.82 6.99 13.22
C LYS A 247 -3.72 8.01 13.53
N GLY A 248 -3.31 8.81 12.55
CA GLY A 248 -2.30 9.85 12.74
C GLY A 248 -2.81 11.09 13.49
N ARG A 249 -4.12 11.24 13.69
CA ARG A 249 -4.76 12.38 14.37
C ARG A 249 -5.41 12.04 15.70
N ASN A 250 -5.71 10.78 15.92
CA ASN A 250 -6.48 10.32 17.08
C ASN A 250 -5.60 9.51 18.03
N ARG A 251 -5.24 10.13 19.15
CA ARG A 251 -4.28 9.58 20.14
C ARG A 251 -4.79 8.36 20.91
N HIS A 252 -6.07 8.03 20.82
CA HIS A 252 -6.64 6.81 21.40
C HIS A 252 -6.35 5.56 20.57
N HIS A 253 -5.77 5.69 19.35
CA HIS A 253 -5.28 4.58 18.57
C HIS A 253 -3.83 4.27 18.93
N PHE A 254 -3.53 3.00 19.18
CA PHE A 254 -2.19 2.57 19.59
C PHE A 254 -1.14 2.80 18.49
N GLU A 255 -1.54 2.80 17.21
CA GLU A 255 -0.68 3.07 16.07
C GLU A 255 -0.12 4.50 16.05
N TYR A 256 -0.77 5.44 16.73
CA TYR A 256 -0.23 6.79 16.94
C TYR A 256 1.06 6.78 17.77
N TRP A 257 1.22 5.76 18.63
CA TRP A 257 2.31 5.61 19.60
C TRP A 257 3.41 4.66 19.12
N LEU A 258 3.56 4.49 17.80
CA LEU A 258 4.66 3.77 17.19
C LEU A 258 5.73 4.77 16.75
N ASP A 259 6.96 4.53 17.17
CA ASP A 259 8.13 5.34 16.82
C ASP A 259 9.20 4.46 16.16
N LEU A 260 10.18 5.07 15.52
CA LEU A 260 11.32 4.35 14.97
C LEU A 260 12.11 3.66 16.09
N SER A 261 12.60 2.47 15.80
CA SER A 261 13.45 1.72 16.72
C SER A 261 14.90 1.82 16.28
N GLU A 262 15.78 2.02 17.27
CA GLU A 262 17.22 1.90 17.09
C GLU A 262 17.72 0.45 17.34
N ASP A 263 16.80 -0.45 17.77
CA ASP A 263 17.14 -1.84 18.08
C ASP A 263 17.36 -2.63 16.77
N PRO A 264 18.48 -3.38 16.61
CA PRO A 264 18.74 -4.17 15.41
C PRO A 264 17.59 -5.15 15.09
N GLY A 265 17.13 -5.15 13.85
CA GLY A 265 16.05 -6.03 13.37
C GLY A 265 14.63 -5.61 13.72
N THR A 266 14.45 -4.46 14.39
CA THR A 266 13.12 -3.93 14.73
C THR A 266 12.93 -2.56 14.09
N CYS A 267 11.99 -2.42 13.15
CA CYS A 267 11.75 -1.14 12.47
C CYS A 267 10.95 -0.14 13.34
N MET A 268 10.01 -0.63 14.15
CA MET A 268 9.09 0.20 14.93
C MET A 268 9.02 -0.27 16.37
N LYS A 269 9.01 0.69 17.31
CA LYS A 269 8.94 0.46 18.76
C LYS A 269 7.70 1.16 19.34
N PRO A 270 6.86 0.46 20.14
CA PRO A 270 5.70 1.09 20.74
C PRO A 270 6.07 1.89 21.99
N ALA A 271 5.61 3.13 22.06
CA ALA A 271 5.64 3.95 23.27
C ALA A 271 4.43 3.69 24.18
N PRO A 272 4.55 3.88 25.53
CA PRO A 272 3.41 3.72 26.43
C PRO A 272 2.38 4.82 26.20
N MET A 273 1.11 4.41 26.09
CA MET A 273 -0.01 5.35 25.99
C MET A 273 -0.37 5.92 27.37
N PRO A 274 -0.56 7.23 27.51
CA PRO A 274 -1.11 7.80 28.72
C PRO A 274 -2.49 7.22 29.07
N ALA A 275 -2.75 6.98 30.37
CA ALA A 275 -3.95 6.32 30.89
C ALA A 275 -5.28 6.84 30.28
N ARG A 276 -5.39 8.17 30.07
CA ARG A 276 -6.58 8.79 29.46
C ARG A 276 -6.87 8.29 28.03
N TYR A 277 -5.83 8.01 27.24
CA TYR A 277 -6.02 7.51 25.87
C TYR A 277 -6.27 6.00 25.85
N VAL A 278 -5.72 5.25 26.80
CA VAL A 278 -6.08 3.84 27.00
C VAL A 278 -7.55 3.70 27.39
N ALA A 279 -8.04 4.54 28.30
CA ALA A 279 -9.43 4.55 28.70
C ALA A 279 -10.36 5.02 27.56
N GLU A 280 -9.95 6.00 26.75
CA GLU A 280 -10.67 6.41 25.53
C GLU A 280 -10.69 5.28 24.49
N MET A 281 -9.57 4.58 24.24
CA MET A 281 -9.50 3.41 23.35
C MET A 281 -10.43 2.27 23.82
N PHE A 282 -10.54 2.05 25.12
CA PHE A 282 -11.51 1.11 25.68
C PHE A 282 -12.95 1.53 25.36
N CYS A 283 -13.31 2.81 25.60
CA CYS A 283 -14.64 3.34 25.28
C CYS A 283 -14.96 3.20 23.78
N ASP A 284 -14.00 3.50 22.91
CA ASP A 284 -14.12 3.36 21.45
C ASP A 284 -14.43 1.91 21.04
N ARG A 285 -13.70 0.93 21.58
CA ARG A 285 -13.92 -0.50 21.27
C ARG A 285 -15.28 -1.00 21.71
N VAL A 286 -15.73 -0.58 22.89
CA VAL A 286 -17.07 -0.92 23.41
C VAL A 286 -18.15 -0.29 22.54
N ALA A 287 -18.02 1.00 22.23
CA ALA A 287 -18.98 1.72 21.39
C ALA A 287 -19.01 1.19 19.95
N ALA A 288 -17.87 0.81 19.37
CA ALA A 288 -17.82 0.15 18.08
C ALA A 288 -18.60 -1.17 18.08
N SER A 289 -18.40 -2.01 19.10
CA SER A 289 -19.13 -3.27 19.22
C SER A 289 -20.64 -3.03 19.36
N LYS A 290 -21.07 -2.06 20.18
CA LYS A 290 -22.49 -1.65 20.31
C LYS A 290 -23.05 -1.15 18.98
N THR A 291 -22.30 -0.33 18.26
CA THR A 291 -22.73 0.27 16.99
C THR A 291 -22.99 -0.78 15.91
N TYR A 292 -22.13 -1.78 15.77
CA TYR A 292 -22.25 -2.78 14.72
C TYR A 292 -23.12 -3.99 15.08
N LYS A 293 -23.24 -4.33 16.37
CA LYS A 293 -24.07 -5.44 16.84
C LYS A 293 -25.47 -5.03 17.29
N GLY A 294 -25.68 -3.75 17.62
CA GLY A 294 -26.98 -3.25 18.05
C GLY A 294 -27.56 -4.06 19.21
N ALA A 295 -28.78 -4.54 19.07
CA ALA A 295 -29.46 -5.34 20.10
C ALA A 295 -28.79 -6.69 20.42
N ALA A 296 -27.94 -7.21 19.53
CA ALA A 296 -27.19 -8.45 19.75
C ALA A 296 -25.88 -8.26 20.52
N TYR A 297 -25.57 -7.03 20.95
CA TYR A 297 -24.35 -6.73 21.71
C TYR A 297 -24.29 -7.49 23.04
N LYS A 298 -23.11 -8.02 23.33
CA LYS A 298 -22.75 -8.65 24.62
C LYS A 298 -21.47 -8.01 25.15
N ASN A 299 -21.33 -7.96 26.49
CA ASN A 299 -20.13 -7.43 27.12
C ASN A 299 -18.83 -8.19 26.78
N THR A 300 -18.94 -9.44 26.31
CA THR A 300 -17.80 -10.24 25.84
C THR A 300 -17.30 -9.81 24.46
N ASP A 301 -18.13 -9.17 23.63
CA ASP A 301 -17.83 -8.88 22.23
C ASP A 301 -16.56 -8.03 22.02
N PRO A 302 -16.29 -6.97 22.79
CA PRO A 302 -15.06 -6.19 22.63
C PRO A 302 -13.79 -6.99 22.93
N LEU A 303 -13.84 -7.89 23.92
CA LEU A 303 -12.73 -8.78 24.27
C LEU A 303 -12.50 -9.82 23.17
N GLU A 304 -13.55 -10.48 22.70
CA GLU A 304 -13.47 -11.46 21.61
C GLU A 304 -12.91 -10.85 20.32
N TYR A 305 -13.35 -9.62 19.99
CA TYR A 305 -12.82 -8.89 18.83
C TYR A 305 -11.33 -8.58 18.99
N TYR A 306 -10.92 -8.14 20.17
CA TYR A 306 -9.52 -7.86 20.50
C TYR A 306 -8.66 -9.13 20.39
N GLN A 307 -9.10 -10.24 20.97
CA GLN A 307 -8.37 -11.50 21.02
C GLN A 307 -8.08 -12.07 19.62
N ARG A 308 -9.01 -11.91 18.66
CA ARG A 308 -8.83 -12.36 17.28
C ARG A 308 -7.66 -11.69 16.55
N GLY A 309 -7.27 -10.50 16.98
CA GLY A 309 -6.24 -9.71 16.33
C GLY A 309 -5.01 -9.41 17.17
N LYS A 310 -4.98 -9.78 18.46
CA LYS A 310 -3.98 -9.33 19.43
C LYS A 310 -2.54 -9.61 19.07
N ASP A 311 -2.29 -10.74 18.39
CA ASP A 311 -0.93 -11.17 18.02
C ASP A 311 -0.35 -10.34 16.86
N LYS A 312 -1.21 -9.63 16.11
CA LYS A 312 -0.82 -8.72 15.03
C LYS A 312 -0.67 -7.27 15.49
N ILE A 313 -0.97 -6.98 16.76
CA ILE A 313 -0.96 -5.63 17.33
C ILE A 313 0.40 -5.33 17.94
N ILE A 314 1.11 -4.34 17.39
CA ILE A 314 2.32 -3.78 17.98
C ILE A 314 1.91 -2.72 19.00
N MET A 315 1.94 -3.06 20.29
CA MET A 315 1.47 -2.20 21.38
C MET A 315 2.39 -2.37 22.60
N HIS A 316 2.70 -1.28 23.30
CA HIS A 316 3.51 -1.30 24.50
C HIS A 316 2.88 -2.19 25.59
N SER A 317 3.69 -2.93 26.33
CA SER A 317 3.24 -3.91 27.31
C SER A 317 2.32 -3.32 28.39
N LEU A 318 2.64 -2.16 28.94
CA LEU A 318 1.81 -1.47 29.94
C LEU A 318 0.45 -1.04 29.37
N THR A 319 0.45 -0.55 28.12
CA THR A 319 -0.80 -0.20 27.41
C THR A 319 -1.67 -1.43 27.20
N ARG A 320 -1.06 -2.53 26.77
CA ARG A 320 -1.73 -3.82 26.57
C ARG A 320 -2.35 -4.35 27.85
N GLN A 321 -1.58 -4.41 28.94
CA GLN A 321 -2.06 -4.87 30.25
C GLN A 321 -3.25 -4.05 30.75
N SER A 322 -3.17 -2.73 30.62
CA SER A 322 -4.25 -1.83 31.03
C SER A 322 -5.51 -2.04 30.20
N LEU A 323 -5.39 -2.14 28.87
CA LEU A 323 -6.51 -2.39 27.99
C LEU A 323 -7.16 -3.77 28.24
N GLU A 324 -6.33 -4.82 28.32
CA GLU A 324 -6.82 -6.19 28.57
C GLU A 324 -7.55 -6.28 29.89
N LYS A 325 -7.06 -5.64 30.96
CA LYS A 325 -7.72 -5.59 32.25
C LYS A 325 -9.13 -4.98 32.13
N LEU A 326 -9.27 -3.86 31.43
CA LEU A 326 -10.58 -3.22 31.21
C LEU A 326 -11.54 -4.10 30.41
N LEU A 327 -11.04 -4.75 29.34
CA LEU A 327 -11.86 -5.62 28.50
C LEU A 327 -12.29 -6.90 29.22
N VAL A 328 -11.40 -7.49 30.03
CA VAL A 328 -11.72 -8.68 30.86
C VAL A 328 -12.73 -8.33 31.96
N THR A 329 -12.54 -7.19 32.64
CA THR A 329 -13.51 -6.72 33.65
C THR A 329 -14.89 -6.48 33.02
N LEU A 330 -14.93 -5.88 31.81
CA LEU A 330 -16.18 -5.71 31.07
C LEU A 330 -16.87 -7.04 30.77
N ALA A 331 -16.12 -8.00 30.29
CA ALA A 331 -16.64 -9.30 29.87
C ALA A 331 -17.20 -10.12 31.06
N ASN A 332 -16.50 -10.09 32.19
CA ASN A 332 -16.81 -10.93 33.34
C ASN A 332 -17.75 -10.26 34.37
N GLU A 333 -17.60 -8.95 34.56
CA GLU A 333 -18.25 -8.20 35.65
C GLU A 333 -19.22 -7.10 35.15
N GLY A 334 -19.18 -6.82 33.83
CA GLY A 334 -20.09 -5.86 33.20
C GLY A 334 -19.58 -4.43 33.13
N GLU A 335 -20.40 -3.56 32.52
CA GLU A 335 -20.00 -2.19 32.16
C GLU A 335 -19.70 -1.32 33.41
N GLU A 336 -20.48 -1.46 34.48
CA GLU A 336 -20.29 -0.64 35.70
C GLU A 336 -18.96 -0.93 36.39
N ALA A 337 -18.57 -2.21 36.48
CA ALA A 337 -17.29 -2.63 37.03
C ALA A 337 -16.13 -2.11 36.15
N ALA A 338 -16.24 -2.24 34.84
CA ALA A 338 -15.25 -1.73 33.89
C ALA A 338 -15.10 -0.20 33.97
N VAL A 339 -16.20 0.55 34.15
CA VAL A 339 -16.17 2.00 34.37
C VAL A 339 -15.44 2.32 35.66
N CYS A 340 -15.69 1.57 36.75
CA CYS A 340 -14.98 1.76 38.04
C CYS A 340 -13.46 1.51 37.84
N GLU A 341 -13.08 0.45 37.13
CA GLU A 341 -11.68 0.12 36.88
C GLU A 341 -11.00 1.19 35.98
N ALA A 342 -11.70 1.72 34.97
CA ALA A 342 -11.20 2.82 34.15
C ALA A 342 -10.97 4.11 34.99
N LYS A 343 -11.84 4.42 35.93
CA LYS A 343 -11.63 5.54 36.88
C LYS A 343 -10.42 5.33 37.78
N LYS A 344 -10.14 4.10 38.23
CA LYS A 344 -8.93 3.78 38.99
C LYS A 344 -7.68 4.00 38.12
N LEU A 345 -7.68 3.52 36.87
CA LEU A 345 -6.61 3.72 35.93
C LEU A 345 -6.26 5.22 35.75
N LEU A 346 -7.27 6.09 35.69
CA LEU A 346 -7.09 7.53 35.54
C LEU A 346 -6.53 8.24 36.79
N LYS A 347 -6.71 7.66 37.98
CA LYS A 347 -6.19 8.20 39.24
C LYS A 347 -4.71 7.87 39.46
N HIS A 348 -4.25 6.75 38.95
CA HIS A 348 -2.85 6.38 39.03
C HIS A 348 -2.10 7.22 37.98
N LYS A 349 -1.41 8.29 38.42
CA LYS A 349 -0.47 9.05 37.61
C LYS A 349 0.65 8.09 37.14
N GLN A 350 0.67 7.77 35.88
CA GLN A 350 1.85 7.20 35.23
C GLN A 350 2.90 8.27 35.03
#